data_484ec7af3c669e834c85ae1d543026d1
#
_entry.id   484ec7af3c669e834c85ae1d543026d1
#
_cell.length_a   1.000
_cell.length_b   1.000
_cell.length_c   1.000
_cell.angle_alpha   90.00
_cell.angle_beta   90.00
_cell.angle_gamma   90.00
#
_symmetry.space_group_name_H-M   'P 1'
#
loop_
_entity.id
_entity.type
_entity.pdbx_description
1 polymer ?
#
loop_
_entity_poly.entity_id
_entity_poly.type
_entity_poly.pdbx_seq_one_letter_code
_entity_poly.pdbx_strand_id
1 'polypeptide(L)'
;MGVSAAGKTTVGRALATDLGWSFHDADDYHSEHNIAKMRAGQPLNDDDRRPWLASLRRLIDDILAGGEHAVLACSALKQAYRDALTPDGSKAECVRFVYLDVPEPVLEERISRRRGSFAPPELLPSQLATLEEPHDALRVDGAKPIPEIVRAIREGLSI
;
A
#
# COMPACT_ATOMS: atom_id res chain seq x y z
N MET A 1 -0.90 -3.84 0.33
CA MET A 1 -1.91 -2.81 0.07
C MET A 1 -3.00 -2.81 1.16
N GLY A 2 -3.91 -1.85 1.15
CA GLY A 2 -5.02 -1.75 2.10
C GLY A 2 -5.28 -0.31 2.56
N VAL A 3 -6.33 -0.10 3.36
CA VAL A 3 -6.76 1.19 3.87
C VAL A 3 -5.79 1.81 4.89
N SER A 4 -6.04 3.03 5.34
CA SER A 4 -5.31 3.65 6.45
C SER A 4 -5.37 2.77 7.70
N ALA A 5 -4.32 2.81 8.51
CA ALA A 5 -4.14 1.99 9.71
C ALA A 5 -4.09 0.46 9.51
N ALA A 6 -4.15 -0.06 8.28
CA ALA A 6 -3.94 -1.49 8.04
C ALA A 6 -2.53 -1.99 8.42
N GLY A 7 -1.56 -1.08 8.59
CA GLY A 7 -0.20 -1.44 8.99
C GLY A 7 0.80 -1.55 7.85
N LYS A 8 0.46 -1.07 6.64
CA LYS A 8 1.29 -1.17 5.42
C LYS A 8 2.75 -0.78 5.63
N THR A 9 3.00 0.42 6.14
CA THR A 9 4.36 0.94 6.36
C THR A 9 5.14 0.07 7.35
N THR A 10 4.50 -0.32 8.47
CA THR A 10 5.15 -1.10 9.52
C THR A 10 5.48 -2.52 9.05
N VAL A 11 4.49 -3.20 8.45
CA VAL A 11 4.67 -4.55 7.89
C VAL A 11 5.65 -4.51 6.71
N GLY A 12 5.52 -3.52 5.82
CA GLY A 12 6.40 -3.38 4.66
C GLY A 12 7.86 -3.17 5.05
N ARG A 13 8.14 -2.32 6.03
CA ARG A 13 9.51 -2.15 6.55
C ARG A 13 10.07 -3.41 7.19
N ALA A 14 9.25 -4.12 7.99
CA ALA A 14 9.65 -5.37 8.61
C ALA A 14 9.98 -6.44 7.57
N LEU A 15 9.12 -6.59 6.55
CA LEU A 15 9.34 -7.52 5.44
C LEU A 15 10.60 -7.17 4.64
N ALA A 16 10.78 -5.89 4.28
CA ALA A 16 11.95 -5.44 3.54
C ALA A 16 13.24 -5.70 4.32
N THR A 17 13.24 -5.42 5.63
CA THR A 17 14.40 -5.72 6.51
C THR A 17 14.71 -7.21 6.57
N ASP A 18 13.68 -8.05 6.71
CA ASP A 18 13.83 -9.51 6.79
C ASP A 18 14.38 -10.13 5.49
N LEU A 19 14.04 -9.54 4.34
CA LEU A 19 14.47 -9.97 3.01
C LEU A 19 15.77 -9.31 2.53
N GLY A 20 16.25 -8.26 3.19
CA GLY A 20 17.37 -7.44 2.71
C GLY A 20 17.02 -6.62 1.45
N TRP A 21 15.73 -6.29 1.26
CA TRP A 21 15.20 -5.52 0.13
C TRP A 21 15.05 -4.04 0.45
N SER A 22 14.96 -3.19 -0.59
CA SER A 22 14.64 -1.78 -0.39
C SER A 22 13.17 -1.61 0.01
N PHE A 23 12.88 -0.53 0.76
CA PHE A 23 11.53 -0.16 1.18
C PHE A 23 11.17 1.22 0.64
N HIS A 24 9.98 1.33 0.05
CA HIS A 24 9.40 2.59 -0.41
C HIS A 24 8.00 2.77 0.19
N ASP A 25 7.69 4.00 0.61
CA ASP A 25 6.32 4.37 0.99
C ASP A 25 5.72 5.22 -0.13
N ALA A 26 4.60 4.79 -0.68
CA ALA A 26 3.93 5.48 -1.76
C ALA A 26 3.48 6.90 -1.36
N ASP A 27 3.27 7.14 -0.07
CA ASP A 27 2.87 8.45 0.45
C ASP A 27 3.98 9.51 0.23
N ASP A 28 5.26 9.11 0.15
CA ASP A 28 6.38 9.99 -0.11
C ASP A 28 6.40 10.55 -1.54
N TYR A 29 5.60 9.99 -2.44
CA TYR A 29 5.52 10.35 -3.87
C TYR A 29 4.32 11.25 -4.20
N HIS A 30 3.52 11.64 -3.20
CA HIS A 30 2.42 12.59 -3.42
C HIS A 30 2.94 14.01 -3.65
N SER A 31 2.25 14.74 -4.55
CA SER A 31 2.48 16.17 -4.73
C SER A 31 2.12 16.96 -3.48
N GLU A 32 2.70 18.15 -3.32
CA GLU A 32 2.35 19.07 -2.23
C GLU A 32 0.84 19.39 -2.22
N HIS A 33 0.22 19.50 -3.40
CA HIS A 33 -1.21 19.70 -3.55
C HIS A 33 -2.01 18.54 -2.93
N ASN A 34 -1.64 17.29 -3.25
CA ASN A 34 -2.30 16.11 -2.70
C ASN A 34 -2.10 16.00 -1.18
N ILE A 35 -0.90 16.31 -0.71
CA ILE A 35 -0.60 16.34 0.73
C ILE A 35 -1.48 17.37 1.44
N ALA A 36 -1.62 18.58 0.87
CA ALA A 36 -2.45 19.63 1.44
C ALA A 36 -3.94 19.21 1.50
N LYS A 37 -4.48 18.60 0.43
CA LYS A 37 -5.84 18.05 0.41
C LYS A 37 -6.06 17.00 1.50
N MET A 38 -5.15 16.02 1.60
CA MET A 38 -5.26 14.96 2.60
C MET A 38 -5.18 15.49 4.04
N ARG A 39 -4.30 16.48 4.30
CA ARG A 39 -4.21 17.14 5.62
C ARG A 39 -5.47 17.91 5.98
N ALA A 40 -6.18 18.44 4.98
CA ALA A 40 -7.47 19.12 5.16
C ALA A 40 -8.66 18.13 5.29
N GLY A 41 -8.40 16.81 5.37
CA GLY A 41 -9.46 15.80 5.43
C GLY A 41 -10.21 15.59 4.12
N GLN A 42 -9.69 16.13 3.01
CA GLN A 42 -10.33 16.02 1.70
C GLN A 42 -9.83 14.77 0.98
N PRO A 43 -10.70 13.84 0.55
CA PRO A 43 -10.30 12.69 -0.22
C PRO A 43 -9.75 13.10 -1.60
N LEU A 44 -8.71 12.41 -2.05
CA LEU A 44 -8.21 12.56 -3.40
C LEU A 44 -9.19 11.91 -4.40
N ASN A 45 -9.39 12.53 -5.54
CA ASN A 45 -10.09 11.93 -6.68
C ASN A 45 -9.11 11.19 -7.62
N ASP A 46 -9.62 10.61 -8.71
CA ASP A 46 -8.78 9.84 -9.63
C ASP A 46 -7.80 10.73 -10.43
N ASP A 47 -8.18 11.99 -10.72
CA ASP A 47 -7.29 12.95 -11.39
C ASP A 47 -6.13 13.37 -10.48
N ASP A 48 -6.37 13.56 -9.18
CA ASP A 48 -5.34 13.84 -8.19
C ASP A 48 -4.34 12.67 -8.12
N ARG A 49 -4.81 11.42 -8.26
CA ARG A 49 -3.99 10.22 -8.14
C ARG A 49 -3.21 9.87 -9.39
N ARG A 50 -3.67 10.27 -10.57
CA ARG A 50 -3.04 9.90 -11.85
C ARG A 50 -1.54 10.24 -11.93
N PRO A 51 -1.08 11.46 -11.59
CA PRO A 51 0.35 11.78 -11.58
C PRO A 51 1.14 10.98 -10.54
N TRP A 52 0.53 10.74 -9.38
CA TRP A 52 1.12 9.95 -8.31
C TRP A 52 1.31 8.48 -8.72
N LEU A 53 0.29 7.84 -9.30
CA LEU A 53 0.38 6.48 -9.85
C LEU A 53 1.45 6.38 -10.94
N ALA A 54 1.55 7.39 -11.82
CA ALA A 54 2.58 7.44 -12.85
C ALA A 54 4.00 7.54 -12.27
N SER A 55 4.17 8.23 -11.15
CA SER A 55 5.47 8.31 -10.45
C SER A 55 5.84 6.97 -9.80
N LEU A 56 4.87 6.30 -9.16
CA LEU A 56 5.08 4.97 -8.58
C LEU A 56 5.35 3.92 -9.66
N ARG A 57 4.68 4.00 -10.82
CA ARG A 57 4.93 3.08 -11.92
C ARG A 57 6.37 3.24 -12.44
N ARG A 58 6.87 4.47 -12.60
CA ARG A 58 8.27 4.70 -12.98
C ARG A 58 9.24 4.12 -11.96
N LEU A 59 8.98 4.30 -10.66
CA LEU A 59 9.78 3.68 -9.61
C LEU A 59 9.83 2.15 -9.76
N ILE A 60 8.69 1.51 -10.01
CA ILE A 60 8.62 0.06 -10.21
C ILE A 60 9.43 -0.35 -11.46
N ASP A 61 9.26 0.37 -12.57
CA ASP A 61 9.98 0.09 -13.81
C ASP A 61 11.51 0.24 -13.62
N ASP A 62 11.97 1.24 -12.87
CA ASP A 62 13.38 1.48 -12.57
C ASP A 62 13.98 0.35 -11.69
N ILE A 63 13.27 -0.06 -10.64
CA ILE A 63 13.67 -1.18 -9.78
C ILE A 63 13.80 -2.47 -10.60
N LEU A 64 12.82 -2.78 -11.45
CA LEU A 64 12.84 -3.97 -12.30
C LEU A 64 13.93 -3.91 -13.37
N ALA A 65 14.22 -2.73 -13.91
CA ALA A 65 15.31 -2.54 -14.87
C ALA A 65 16.68 -2.73 -14.24
N GLY A 66 16.82 -2.35 -12.96
CA GLY A 66 18.03 -2.57 -12.16
C GLY A 66 18.22 -4.02 -11.70
N GLY A 67 17.24 -4.91 -11.88
CA GLY A 67 17.25 -6.27 -11.34
C GLY A 67 17.16 -6.29 -9.80
N GLU A 68 16.64 -5.23 -9.22
CA GLU A 68 16.52 -5.06 -7.77
C GLU A 68 15.19 -5.58 -7.24
N HIS A 69 15.11 -5.77 -5.92
CA HIS A 69 13.90 -6.16 -5.21
C HIS A 69 13.51 -5.07 -4.23
N ALA A 70 12.20 -4.82 -4.12
CA ALA A 70 11.68 -3.81 -3.21
C ALA A 70 10.32 -4.21 -2.62
N VAL A 71 10.02 -3.60 -1.48
CA VAL A 71 8.68 -3.59 -0.88
C VAL A 71 8.11 -2.19 -0.99
N LEU A 72 6.96 -2.05 -1.64
CA LEU A 72 6.23 -0.78 -1.79
C LEU A 72 4.97 -0.80 -0.92
N ALA A 73 4.91 0.05 0.10
CA ALA A 73 3.70 0.30 0.87
C ALA A 73 2.80 1.26 0.10
N CYS A 74 1.68 0.78 -0.45
CA CYS A 74 0.74 1.57 -1.23
C CYS A 74 -0.70 1.20 -0.85
N SER A 75 -1.63 2.17 -0.85
CA SER A 75 -3.05 1.87 -0.61
C SER A 75 -3.64 1.00 -1.73
N ALA A 76 -3.44 1.35 -3.00
CA ALA A 76 -3.85 0.60 -4.20
C ALA A 76 -5.31 0.09 -4.14
N LEU A 77 -6.26 0.95 -3.69
CA LEU A 77 -7.60 0.55 -3.29
C LEU A 77 -8.48 0.07 -4.45
N LYS A 78 -8.35 0.66 -5.64
CA LYS A 78 -9.13 0.26 -6.82
C LYS A 78 -8.33 -0.71 -7.71
N GLN A 79 -9.03 -1.56 -8.45
CA GLN A 79 -8.39 -2.42 -9.47
C GLN A 79 -7.62 -1.58 -10.49
N ALA A 80 -8.22 -0.49 -10.99
CA ALA A 80 -7.56 0.41 -11.93
C ALA A 80 -6.23 0.99 -11.41
N TYR A 81 -6.08 1.15 -10.09
CA TYR A 81 -4.80 1.61 -9.52
C TYR A 81 -3.77 0.48 -9.49
N ARG A 82 -4.20 -0.76 -9.20
CA ARG A 82 -3.33 -1.95 -9.27
C ARG A 82 -2.86 -2.19 -10.71
N ASP A 83 -3.77 -2.07 -11.67
CA ASP A 83 -3.44 -2.17 -13.11
C ASP A 83 -2.42 -1.11 -13.51
N ALA A 84 -2.61 0.15 -13.09
CA ALA A 84 -1.66 1.24 -13.36
C ALA A 84 -0.26 1.00 -12.76
N LEU A 85 -0.16 0.27 -11.66
CA LEU A 85 1.11 -0.09 -11.02
C LEU A 85 1.74 -1.36 -11.59
N THR A 86 0.99 -2.17 -12.32
CA THR A 86 1.47 -3.43 -12.89
C THR A 86 2.12 -3.19 -14.24
N PRO A 87 3.39 -3.57 -14.46
CA PRO A 87 4.05 -3.49 -15.76
C PRO A 87 3.38 -4.36 -16.83
N ASP A 88 3.61 -4.02 -18.09
CA ASP A 88 3.11 -4.81 -19.20
C ASP A 88 3.98 -6.05 -19.48
N GLY A 89 3.37 -7.04 -20.10
CA GLY A 89 4.06 -8.25 -20.57
C GLY A 89 4.64 -9.11 -19.45
N SER A 90 5.79 -9.72 -19.68
CA SER A 90 6.42 -10.65 -18.73
C SER A 90 6.83 -10.02 -17.40
N LYS A 91 6.98 -8.70 -17.35
CA LYS A 91 7.31 -7.99 -16.11
C LYS A 91 6.11 -7.90 -15.15
N ALA A 92 4.89 -8.13 -15.61
CA ALA A 92 3.70 -8.15 -14.77
C ALA A 92 3.82 -9.17 -13.64
N GLU A 93 4.42 -10.32 -13.92
CA GLU A 93 4.63 -11.40 -12.94
C GLU A 93 5.65 -11.05 -11.84
N CYS A 94 6.47 -10.00 -12.05
CA CYS A 94 7.43 -9.54 -11.06
C CYS A 94 6.76 -8.69 -9.96
N VAL A 95 5.54 -8.18 -10.17
CA VAL A 95 4.79 -7.41 -9.18
C VAL A 95 3.79 -8.32 -8.47
N ARG A 96 3.89 -8.39 -7.16
CA ARG A 96 2.98 -9.18 -6.31
C ARG A 96 2.25 -8.28 -5.35
N PHE A 97 0.93 -8.37 -5.32
CA PHE A 97 0.11 -7.63 -4.36
C PHE A 97 -0.15 -8.45 -3.11
N VAL A 98 0.02 -7.81 -1.96
CA VAL A 98 -0.36 -8.36 -0.65
C VAL A 98 -1.42 -7.45 -0.06
N TYR A 99 -2.59 -7.98 0.21
CA TYR A 99 -3.69 -7.28 0.84
C TYR A 99 -3.69 -7.55 2.35
N LEU A 100 -3.44 -6.50 3.14
CA LEU A 100 -3.58 -6.56 4.59
C LEU A 100 -5.07 -6.35 4.92
N ASP A 101 -5.75 -7.45 5.18
CA ASP A 101 -7.14 -7.47 5.60
C ASP A 101 -7.21 -7.21 7.11
N VAL A 102 -7.89 -6.15 7.50
CA VAL A 102 -8.02 -5.74 8.90
C VAL A 102 -9.47 -5.38 9.16
N PRO A 103 -10.13 -5.98 10.18
CA PRO A 103 -11.48 -5.64 10.55
C PRO A 103 -11.63 -4.15 10.92
N GLU A 104 -12.74 -3.53 10.50
CA GLU A 104 -13.00 -2.11 10.72
C GLU A 104 -12.85 -1.65 12.19
N PRO A 105 -13.35 -2.39 13.21
CA PRO A 105 -13.15 -2.00 14.61
C PRO A 105 -11.67 -1.91 15.02
N VAL A 106 -10.82 -2.78 14.45
CA VAL A 106 -9.36 -2.75 14.70
C VAL A 106 -8.71 -1.55 14.00
N LEU A 107 -9.19 -1.19 12.82
CA LEU A 107 -8.73 0.02 12.10
C LEU A 107 -9.06 1.27 12.90
N GLU A 108 -10.29 1.40 13.39
CA GLU A 108 -10.74 2.53 14.23
C GLU A 108 -9.93 2.65 15.51
N GLU A 109 -9.69 1.53 16.21
CA GLU A 109 -8.84 1.51 17.40
C GLU A 109 -7.41 1.97 17.08
N ARG A 110 -6.82 1.49 15.98
CA ARG A 110 -5.48 1.89 15.56
C ARG A 110 -5.41 3.37 15.19
N ILE A 111 -6.43 3.90 14.52
CA ILE A 111 -6.50 5.32 14.14
C ILE A 111 -6.61 6.20 15.39
N SER A 112 -7.45 5.84 16.35
CA SER A 112 -7.64 6.62 17.59
C SER A 112 -6.34 6.74 18.41
N ARG A 113 -5.45 5.76 18.31
CA ARG A 113 -4.14 5.75 18.99
C ARG A 113 -3.03 6.48 18.20
N ARG A 114 -3.25 6.78 16.92
CA ARG A 114 -2.23 7.43 16.07
C ARG A 114 -2.15 8.93 16.36
N ARG A 115 -0.90 9.40 16.55
CA ARG A 115 -0.58 10.83 16.58
C ARG A 115 0.27 11.16 15.35
N GLY A 116 -0.12 12.18 14.57
CA GLY A 116 0.71 12.70 13.47
C GLY A 116 0.63 11.96 12.13
N SER A 117 -0.47 11.30 11.80
CA SER A 117 -0.68 10.67 10.49
C SER A 117 -1.05 11.68 9.39
N PHE A 118 -0.59 11.44 8.14
CA PHE A 118 -1.02 12.18 6.95
C PHE A 118 -2.52 12.03 6.65
N ALA A 119 -3.13 10.90 7.02
CA ALA A 119 -4.54 10.63 6.79
C ALA A 119 -5.31 10.76 8.12
N PRO A 120 -6.12 11.81 8.27
CA PRO A 120 -6.97 11.97 9.44
C PRO A 120 -8.05 10.85 9.48
N PRO A 121 -8.61 10.57 10.68
CA PRO A 121 -9.62 9.52 10.89
C PRO A 121 -10.81 9.59 9.94
N GLU A 122 -11.20 10.80 9.56
CA GLU A 122 -12.33 11.11 8.69
C GLU A 122 -12.20 10.52 7.27
N LEU A 123 -10.99 10.14 6.86
CA LEU A 123 -10.76 9.52 5.55
C LEU A 123 -11.02 8.01 5.52
N LEU A 124 -11.10 7.33 6.68
CA LEU A 124 -11.30 5.88 6.70
C LEU A 124 -12.60 5.43 6.03
N PRO A 125 -13.79 6.03 6.31
CA PRO A 125 -15.03 5.63 5.64
C PRO A 125 -14.95 5.76 4.12
N SER A 126 -14.33 6.84 3.62
CA SER A 126 -14.18 7.03 2.17
C SER A 126 -13.22 6.03 1.54
N GLN A 127 -12.19 5.60 2.27
CA GLN A 127 -11.26 4.58 1.80
C GLN A 127 -11.89 3.19 1.79
N LEU A 128 -12.68 2.84 2.80
CA LEU A 128 -13.45 1.59 2.84
C LEU A 128 -14.47 1.53 1.70
N ALA A 129 -15.18 2.63 1.44
CA ALA A 129 -16.10 2.73 0.31
C ALA A 129 -15.41 2.67 -1.07
N THR A 130 -14.13 3.05 -1.14
CA THR A 130 -13.33 3.03 -2.38
C THR A 130 -12.65 1.68 -2.59
N LEU A 131 -12.49 0.88 -1.54
CA LEU A 131 -11.77 -0.38 -1.59
C LEU A 131 -12.51 -1.41 -2.46
N GLU A 132 -11.88 -1.77 -3.55
CA GLU A 132 -12.23 -2.93 -4.36
C GLU A 132 -11.32 -4.09 -3.91
N GLU A 133 -11.89 -5.05 -3.17
CA GLU A 133 -11.10 -6.20 -2.67
C GLU A 133 -10.41 -6.92 -3.84
N PRO A 134 -9.09 -7.13 -3.76
CA PRO A 134 -8.37 -7.79 -4.84
C PRO A 134 -8.65 -9.30 -4.86
N HIS A 135 -8.89 -9.84 -6.04
CA HIS A 135 -9.04 -11.29 -6.24
C HIS A 135 -7.71 -11.99 -6.55
N ASP A 136 -6.70 -11.22 -6.98
CA ASP A 136 -5.39 -11.65 -7.47
C ASP A 136 -4.23 -11.30 -6.53
N ALA A 137 -4.53 -10.87 -5.30
CA ALA A 137 -3.55 -10.56 -4.27
C ALA A 137 -3.50 -11.64 -3.19
N LEU A 138 -2.32 -11.82 -2.59
CA LEU A 138 -2.20 -12.61 -1.36
C LEU A 138 -2.93 -11.87 -0.22
N ARG A 139 -4.02 -12.44 0.29
CA ARG A 139 -4.75 -11.91 1.44
C ARG A 139 -4.12 -12.38 2.74
N VAL A 140 -3.79 -11.46 3.63
CA VAL A 140 -3.15 -11.74 4.92
C VAL A 140 -3.91 -11.02 6.03
N ASP A 141 -4.16 -11.71 7.14
CA ASP A 141 -4.77 -11.14 8.34
C ASP A 141 -3.84 -10.08 8.96
N GLY A 142 -4.13 -8.82 8.68
CA GLY A 142 -3.37 -7.67 9.17
C GLY A 142 -3.64 -7.29 10.63
N ALA A 143 -4.52 -8.02 11.33
CA ALA A 143 -4.74 -7.83 12.77
C ALA A 143 -3.70 -8.58 13.62
N LYS A 144 -2.99 -9.55 13.04
CA LYS A 144 -1.97 -10.37 13.71
C LYS A 144 -0.70 -9.59 14.08
N PRO A 145 0.14 -10.16 14.95
CA PRO A 145 1.48 -9.63 15.23
C PRO A 145 2.34 -9.55 13.96
N ILE A 146 3.15 -8.49 13.84
CA ILE A 146 3.97 -8.23 12.65
C ILE A 146 4.83 -9.44 12.22
N PRO A 147 5.52 -10.17 13.14
CA PRO A 147 6.31 -11.33 12.72
C PRO A 147 5.48 -12.46 12.09
N GLU A 148 4.23 -12.63 12.52
CA GLU A 148 3.34 -13.62 11.93
C GLU A 148 2.86 -13.18 10.53
N ILE A 149 2.57 -11.88 10.36
CA ILE A 149 2.21 -11.32 9.05
C ILE A 149 3.37 -11.49 8.06
N VAL A 150 4.60 -11.12 8.47
CA VAL A 150 5.79 -11.26 7.62
C VAL A 150 6.00 -12.72 7.21
N ARG A 151 5.91 -13.66 8.15
CA ARG A 151 6.00 -15.09 7.86
C ARG A 151 4.92 -15.54 6.86
N ALA A 152 3.66 -15.17 7.08
CA ALA A 152 2.56 -15.53 6.18
C ALA A 152 2.75 -14.96 4.76
N ILE A 153 3.32 -13.75 4.64
CA ILE A 153 3.64 -13.16 3.33
C ILE A 153 4.74 -13.97 2.64
N ARG A 154 5.82 -14.31 3.34
CA ARG A 154 6.92 -15.08 2.78
C ARG A 154 6.48 -16.47 2.31
N GLU A 155 5.74 -17.18 3.15
CA GLU A 155 5.19 -18.49 2.82
C GLU A 155 4.25 -18.41 1.61
N GLY A 156 3.33 -17.44 1.61
CA GLY A 156 2.32 -17.27 0.55
C GLY A 156 2.91 -16.84 -0.80
N LEU A 157 4.02 -16.11 -0.80
CA LEU A 157 4.73 -15.68 -2.02
C LEU A 157 5.91 -16.58 -2.39
N SER A 158 6.27 -17.55 -1.54
CA SER A 158 7.44 -18.45 -1.71
C SER A 158 8.76 -17.68 -1.85
N ILE A 159 9.00 -16.70 -0.97
CA ILE A 159 10.19 -15.84 -0.91
C ILE A 159 10.89 -15.92 0.44
#